data_83db7079d33b88cbe9cd53dab5b1340a
#
_entry.id   83db7079d33b88cbe9cd53dab5b1340a
#
_cell.length_a   1.000
_cell.length_b   1.000
_cell.length_c   1.000
_cell.angle_alpha   90.00
_cell.angle_beta   90.00
_cell.angle_gamma   90.00
#
_symmetry.space_group_name_H-M   'P 1'
#
loop_
_entity.id
_entity.type
_entity.pdbx_description
1 polymer ?
#
loop_
_entity_poly.entity_id
_entity_poly.type
_entity_poly.pdbx_seq_one_letter_code
_entity_poly.pdbx_strand_id
1 'polypeptide(L)'
;MKRKVWLLLLAVPVLYLLILGTHVAFTFSHAKSYISSLKGQYSQTELQNKSKNLATDINHVLSDLNIPGVKQIVQAFGFNFYNIRNEISASVQASPLMLGIDTPKKYLIAFQNSAEARGTGGILGAFAEVEINKGNISIIRTGSNS
;
A
#
# COMPACT_ATOMS: atom_id res chain seq x y z
N MET A 1 -40.50 -21.11 16.59
CA MET A 1 -39.10 -21.40 16.23
C MET A 1 -38.61 -20.65 14.98
N LYS A 2 -39.35 -20.57 13.88
CA LYS A 2 -38.89 -19.96 12.60
C LYS A 2 -38.43 -18.48 12.72
N ARG A 3 -39.12 -17.66 13.52
CA ARG A 3 -38.81 -16.22 13.66
C ARG A 3 -37.45 -15.92 14.30
N LYS A 4 -37.00 -16.75 15.26
CA LYS A 4 -35.67 -16.60 15.93
C LYS A 4 -34.52 -16.97 14.99
N VAL A 5 -34.71 -17.92 14.08
CA VAL A 5 -33.72 -18.34 13.09
C VAL A 5 -33.48 -17.23 12.06
N TRP A 6 -34.53 -16.55 11.61
CA TRP A 6 -34.43 -15.42 10.70
C TRP A 6 -33.70 -14.21 11.30
N LEU A 7 -33.92 -13.95 12.60
CA LEU A 7 -33.20 -12.89 13.31
C LEU A 7 -31.70 -13.20 13.42
N LEU A 8 -31.33 -14.46 13.65
CA LEU A 8 -29.92 -14.89 13.68
C LEU A 8 -29.29 -14.79 12.29
N LEU A 9 -29.98 -15.17 11.23
CA LEU A 9 -29.49 -15.07 9.85
C LEU A 9 -29.25 -13.63 9.42
N LEU A 10 -29.99 -12.65 9.92
CA LEU A 10 -29.77 -11.23 9.69
C LEU A 10 -28.69 -10.63 10.61
N ALA A 11 -28.57 -11.13 11.85
CA ALA A 11 -27.61 -10.60 12.81
C ALA A 11 -26.15 -10.88 12.40
N VAL A 12 -25.87 -12.04 11.82
CA VAL A 12 -24.51 -12.42 11.41
C VAL A 12 -23.92 -11.46 10.36
N PRO A 13 -24.58 -11.18 9.22
CA PRO A 13 -24.05 -10.23 8.26
C PRO A 13 -23.96 -8.80 8.79
N VAL A 14 -24.89 -8.38 9.65
CA VAL A 14 -24.81 -7.05 10.31
C VAL A 14 -23.61 -6.96 11.22
N LEU A 15 -23.38 -7.97 12.07
CA LEU A 15 -22.20 -8.02 12.95
C LEU A 15 -20.90 -8.03 12.12
N TYR A 16 -20.86 -8.79 11.03
CA TYR A 16 -19.72 -8.80 10.13
C TYR A 16 -19.43 -7.41 9.54
N LEU A 17 -20.45 -6.71 9.04
CA LEU A 17 -20.30 -5.36 8.51
C LEU A 17 -19.83 -4.36 9.56
N LEU A 18 -20.26 -4.51 10.81
CA LEU A 18 -19.78 -3.69 11.93
C LEU A 18 -18.28 -3.95 12.20
N ILE A 19 -17.85 -5.20 12.23
CA ILE A 19 -16.45 -5.58 12.43
C ILE A 19 -15.60 -5.03 11.28
N LEU A 20 -16.00 -5.25 10.05
CA LEU A 20 -15.31 -4.71 8.87
C LEU A 20 -15.22 -3.18 8.92
N GLY A 21 -16.32 -2.51 9.27
CA GLY A 21 -16.37 -1.05 9.41
C GLY A 21 -15.38 -0.54 10.47
N THR A 22 -15.24 -1.22 11.61
CA THR A 22 -14.26 -0.85 12.64
C THR A 22 -12.83 -1.03 12.14
N HIS A 23 -12.51 -2.15 11.48
CA HIS A 23 -11.17 -2.38 10.92
C HIS A 23 -10.81 -1.32 9.86
N VAL A 24 -11.73 -0.99 8.97
CA VAL A 24 -11.52 0.08 7.97
C VAL A 24 -11.28 1.44 8.64
N ALA A 25 -12.06 1.79 9.66
CA ALA A 25 -11.90 3.05 10.38
C ALA A 25 -10.54 3.12 11.11
N PHE A 26 -10.10 2.04 11.75
CA PHE A 26 -8.77 1.95 12.38
C PHE A 26 -7.66 2.08 11.35
N THR A 27 -7.73 1.34 10.25
CA THR A 27 -6.75 1.40 9.16
C THR A 27 -6.63 2.82 8.61
N PHE A 28 -7.77 3.50 8.39
CA PHE A 28 -7.78 4.89 7.92
C PHE A 28 -7.13 5.85 8.93
N SER A 29 -7.43 5.70 10.22
CA SER A 29 -6.82 6.50 11.30
C SER A 29 -5.31 6.33 11.35
N HIS A 30 -4.82 5.07 11.30
CA HIS A 30 -3.39 4.77 11.31
C HIS A 30 -2.69 5.23 10.03
N ALA A 31 -3.33 5.12 8.87
CA ALA A 31 -2.81 5.66 7.62
C ALA A 31 -2.65 7.18 7.68
N LYS A 32 -3.65 7.90 8.19
CA LYS A 32 -3.58 9.35 8.40
C LYS A 32 -2.46 9.72 9.36
N SER A 33 -2.32 9.01 10.49
CA SER A 33 -1.24 9.20 11.46
C SER A 33 0.13 8.93 10.84
N TYR A 34 0.27 7.86 10.06
CA TYR A 34 1.51 7.53 9.37
C TYR A 34 1.90 8.61 8.34
N ILE A 35 0.97 9.01 7.47
CA ILE A 35 1.21 10.07 6.47
C ILE A 35 1.59 11.39 7.13
N SER A 36 0.93 11.77 8.22
CA SER A 36 1.28 12.99 8.96
C SER A 36 2.67 12.90 9.58
N SER A 37 3.09 11.72 10.02
CA SER A 37 4.42 11.53 10.59
C SER A 37 5.54 11.56 9.55
N LEU A 38 5.26 11.30 8.28
CA LEU A 38 6.25 11.48 7.20
C LEU A 38 6.65 12.93 6.97
N LYS A 39 5.79 13.88 7.35
CA LYS A 39 6.01 15.33 7.23
C LYS A 39 6.64 15.95 8.49
N GLY A 40 6.75 15.20 9.57
CA GLY A 40 7.28 15.66 10.87
C GLY A 40 8.72 15.19 11.11
N GLN A 41 9.25 15.59 12.28
CA GLN A 41 10.55 15.12 12.77
C GLN A 41 10.35 13.85 13.60
N TYR A 42 10.19 12.71 12.94
CA TYR A 42 10.08 11.41 13.58
C TYR A 42 11.33 10.58 13.35
N SER A 43 11.68 9.74 14.33
CA SER A 43 12.78 8.80 14.17
C SER A 43 12.43 7.67 13.22
N GLN A 44 13.45 7.04 12.63
CA GLN A 44 13.29 5.86 11.78
C GLN A 44 12.50 4.75 12.50
N THR A 45 12.83 4.53 13.78
CA THR A 45 12.17 3.49 14.60
C THR A 45 10.68 3.76 14.78
N GLU A 46 10.30 5.00 15.05
CA GLU A 46 8.87 5.36 15.18
C GLU A 46 8.11 5.17 13.88
N LEU A 47 8.70 5.58 12.77
CA LEU A 47 8.10 5.39 11.44
C LEU A 47 8.00 3.91 11.06
N GLN A 48 9.01 3.10 11.39
CA GLN A 48 8.94 1.65 11.21
C GLN A 48 7.82 1.02 12.04
N ASN A 49 7.64 1.42 13.30
CA ASN A 49 6.56 0.92 14.13
C ASN A 49 5.19 1.31 13.58
N LYS A 50 5.02 2.56 13.17
CA LYS A 50 3.76 3.04 12.56
C LYS A 50 3.47 2.35 11.23
N SER A 51 4.47 2.13 10.38
CA SER A 51 4.30 1.41 9.11
C SER A 51 3.94 -0.06 9.34
N LYS A 52 4.54 -0.71 10.34
CA LYS A 52 4.21 -2.09 10.72
C LYS A 52 2.78 -2.22 11.24
N ASN A 53 2.34 -1.29 12.08
CA ASN A 53 0.96 -1.26 12.57
C ASN A 53 -0.03 -1.06 11.42
N LEU A 54 0.22 -0.10 10.53
CA LEU A 54 -0.60 0.14 9.35
C LEU A 54 -0.64 -1.09 8.43
N ALA A 55 0.48 -1.77 8.20
CA ALA A 55 0.52 -3.00 7.41
C ALA A 55 -0.30 -4.12 8.07
N THR A 56 -0.29 -4.21 9.39
CA THR A 56 -1.12 -5.16 10.14
C THR A 56 -2.60 -4.88 9.97
N ASP A 57 -3.02 -3.63 10.10
CA ASP A 57 -4.42 -3.22 9.92
C ASP A 57 -4.91 -3.48 8.49
N ILE A 58 -4.10 -3.15 7.49
CA ILE A 58 -4.39 -3.48 6.08
C ILE A 58 -4.60 -4.99 5.91
N ASN A 59 -3.75 -5.80 6.55
CA ASN A 59 -3.89 -7.25 6.50
C ASN A 59 -5.18 -7.74 7.15
N HIS A 60 -5.65 -7.11 8.24
CA HIS A 60 -6.94 -7.43 8.86
C HIS A 60 -8.10 -7.12 7.90
N VAL A 61 -8.15 -5.90 7.35
CA VAL A 61 -9.20 -5.52 6.38
C VAL A 61 -9.24 -6.46 5.18
N LEU A 62 -8.08 -6.78 4.59
CA LEU A 62 -8.01 -7.69 3.44
C LEU A 62 -8.37 -9.13 3.80
N SER A 63 -8.10 -9.56 5.04
CA SER A 63 -8.53 -10.87 5.54
C SER A 63 -10.04 -10.93 5.72
N ASP A 64 -10.65 -9.88 6.24
CA ASP A 64 -12.11 -9.79 6.38
C ASP A 64 -12.81 -9.82 5.03
N LEU A 65 -12.22 -9.23 4.00
CA LEU A 65 -12.75 -9.28 2.63
C LEU A 65 -12.53 -10.63 1.93
N ASN A 66 -11.67 -11.51 2.46
CA ASN A 66 -11.35 -12.82 1.86
C ASN A 66 -12.33 -13.94 2.26
N ILE A 67 -13.61 -13.62 2.45
CA ILE A 67 -14.66 -14.60 2.73
C ILE A 67 -15.22 -15.20 1.42
N PRO A 68 -15.75 -16.44 1.48
CA PRO A 68 -16.48 -17.03 0.35
C PRO A 68 -17.58 -16.09 -0.15
N GLY A 69 -17.71 -15.89 -1.43
CA GLY A 69 -18.64 -14.95 -2.05
C GLY A 69 -18.00 -13.61 -2.39
N VAL A 70 -17.43 -12.87 -1.43
CA VAL A 70 -16.68 -11.64 -1.72
C VAL A 70 -15.41 -11.95 -2.51
N LYS A 71 -14.67 -12.98 -2.11
CA LYS A 71 -13.48 -13.46 -2.83
C LYS A 71 -13.79 -13.77 -4.30
N GLN A 72 -14.89 -14.48 -4.58
CA GLN A 72 -15.29 -14.85 -5.94
C GLN A 72 -15.60 -13.63 -6.80
N ILE A 73 -16.31 -12.64 -6.24
CA ILE A 73 -16.64 -11.39 -6.92
C ILE A 73 -15.35 -10.64 -7.28
N VAL A 74 -14.44 -10.48 -6.32
CA VAL A 74 -13.19 -9.73 -6.52
C VAL A 74 -12.27 -10.44 -7.51
N GLN A 75 -12.20 -11.78 -7.48
CA GLN A 75 -11.46 -12.56 -8.48
C GLN A 75 -12.04 -12.44 -9.89
N ALA A 76 -13.38 -12.33 -10.02
CA ALA A 76 -14.03 -12.09 -11.30
C ALA A 76 -13.64 -10.73 -11.93
N PHE A 77 -13.26 -9.75 -11.10
CA PHE A 77 -12.66 -8.47 -11.54
C PHE A 77 -11.15 -8.52 -11.77
N GLY A 78 -10.54 -9.71 -11.71
CA GLY A 78 -9.11 -9.90 -11.95
C GLY A 78 -8.19 -9.58 -10.75
N PHE A 79 -8.73 -9.32 -9.57
CA PHE A 79 -7.94 -9.04 -8.38
C PHE A 79 -7.63 -10.32 -7.59
N ASN A 80 -6.37 -10.45 -7.16
CA ASN A 80 -5.93 -11.52 -6.26
C ASN A 80 -5.57 -10.93 -4.88
N PHE A 81 -6.43 -11.16 -3.90
CA PHE A 81 -6.24 -10.65 -2.54
C PHE A 81 -4.90 -11.06 -1.90
N TYR A 82 -4.42 -12.27 -2.19
CA TYR A 82 -3.18 -12.75 -1.61
C TYR A 82 -1.97 -11.92 -2.09
N ASN A 83 -1.90 -11.69 -3.39
CA ASN A 83 -0.80 -10.89 -3.97
C ASN A 83 -0.89 -9.43 -3.52
N ILE A 84 -2.07 -8.82 -3.63
CA ILE A 84 -2.32 -7.43 -3.22
C ILE A 84 -1.95 -7.23 -1.75
N ARG A 85 -2.36 -8.13 -0.87
CA ARG A 85 -2.07 -8.08 0.56
C ARG A 85 -0.56 -8.06 0.84
N ASN A 86 0.19 -8.99 0.22
CA ASN A 86 1.63 -9.10 0.44
C ASN A 86 2.38 -7.89 -0.13
N GLU A 87 2.01 -7.45 -1.33
CA GLU A 87 2.64 -6.31 -2.01
C GLU A 87 2.41 -5.00 -1.24
N ILE A 88 1.18 -4.71 -0.82
CA ILE A 88 0.86 -3.49 -0.05
C ILE A 88 1.56 -3.54 1.31
N SER A 89 1.48 -4.66 2.02
CA SER A 89 2.10 -4.81 3.34
C SER A 89 3.61 -4.62 3.27
N ALA A 90 4.28 -5.24 2.29
CA ALA A 90 5.71 -5.10 2.07
C ALA A 90 6.09 -3.65 1.71
N SER A 91 5.32 -3.01 0.82
CA SER A 91 5.56 -1.62 0.40
C SER A 91 5.42 -0.64 1.55
N VAL A 92 4.39 -0.79 2.39
CA VAL A 92 4.18 0.06 3.56
C VAL A 92 5.30 -0.12 4.57
N GLN A 93 5.74 -1.36 4.84
CA GLN A 93 6.83 -1.63 5.77
C GLN A 93 8.20 -1.14 5.27
N ALA A 94 8.45 -1.20 3.96
CA ALA A 94 9.68 -0.72 3.34
C ALA A 94 9.73 0.82 3.23
N SER A 95 8.59 1.50 3.24
CA SER A 95 8.51 2.94 2.95
C SER A 95 9.37 3.82 3.86
N PRO A 96 9.54 3.60 5.18
CA PRO A 96 10.44 4.42 6.00
C PRO A 96 11.90 4.36 5.55
N LEU A 97 12.34 3.19 5.08
CA LEU A 97 13.70 3.00 4.55
C LEU A 97 13.89 3.73 3.21
N MET A 98 12.85 3.75 2.38
CA MET A 98 12.88 4.37 1.05
C MET A 98 12.78 5.90 1.11
N LEU A 99 12.15 6.44 2.14
CA LEU A 99 11.90 7.89 2.26
C LEU A 99 13.09 8.70 2.80
N GLY A 100 14.23 8.07 3.05
CA GLY A 100 15.45 8.76 3.45
C GLY A 100 15.32 9.49 4.79
N ILE A 101 14.66 8.88 5.77
CA ILE A 101 14.36 9.53 7.07
C ILE A 101 15.63 9.80 7.87
N ASP A 102 16.51 8.81 8.01
CA ASP A 102 17.78 8.95 8.75
C ASP A 102 18.90 9.46 7.84
N THR A 103 18.96 8.96 6.61
CA THR A 103 19.97 9.30 5.61
C THR A 103 19.33 9.51 4.25
N PRO A 104 19.69 10.58 3.53
CA PRO A 104 19.15 10.81 2.19
C PRO A 104 19.36 9.60 1.29
N LYS A 105 18.36 9.28 0.48
CA LYS A 105 18.38 8.18 -0.49
C LYS A 105 18.39 8.73 -1.90
N LYS A 106 19.26 8.19 -2.74
CA LYS A 106 19.34 8.55 -4.16
C LYS A 106 18.75 7.44 -5.01
N TYR A 107 17.94 7.83 -5.97
CA TYR A 107 17.28 6.93 -6.89
C TYR A 107 17.54 7.38 -8.32
N LEU A 108 17.76 6.41 -9.20
CA LEU A 108 17.78 6.62 -10.63
C LEU A 108 16.45 6.16 -11.22
N ILE A 109 15.70 7.09 -11.77
CA ILE A 109 14.44 6.81 -12.48
C ILE A 109 14.79 6.76 -13.96
N ALA A 110 14.59 5.61 -14.58
CA ALA A 110 14.85 5.40 -16.00
C ALA A 110 13.53 5.33 -16.77
N PHE A 111 13.38 6.15 -17.80
CA PHE A 111 12.21 6.19 -18.67
C PHE A 111 12.50 5.39 -19.94
N GLN A 112 11.82 4.26 -20.07
CA GLN A 112 11.96 3.37 -21.20
C GLN A 112 10.90 3.69 -22.27
N ASN A 113 11.33 3.86 -23.51
CA ASN A 113 10.40 3.99 -24.63
C ASN A 113 10.11 2.60 -25.21
N SER A 114 8.91 2.09 -24.96
CA SER A 114 8.46 0.78 -25.46
C SER A 114 8.10 0.77 -26.96
N ALA A 115 7.95 1.94 -27.60
CA ALA A 115 7.64 2.03 -29.03
C ALA A 115 8.82 1.61 -29.92
N GLU A 116 10.06 1.61 -29.40
CA GLU A 116 11.26 1.10 -30.08
C GLU A 116 11.58 -0.32 -29.58
N ALA A 117 10.70 -1.26 -29.88
CA ALA A 117 10.85 -2.66 -29.47
C ALA A 117 12.09 -3.30 -30.13
N ARG A 118 13.12 -3.52 -29.33
CA ARG A 118 14.22 -4.46 -29.62
C ARG A 118 14.02 -5.70 -28.76
N GLY A 119 14.63 -6.81 -29.10
CA GLY A 119 14.47 -8.09 -28.41
C GLY A 119 14.82 -8.09 -26.89
N THR A 120 15.34 -6.97 -26.36
CA THR A 120 15.68 -6.76 -24.94
C THR A 120 14.72 -5.79 -24.21
N GLY A 121 13.59 -5.41 -24.82
CA GLY A 121 12.72 -4.33 -24.33
C GLY A 121 13.15 -2.97 -24.90
N GLY A 122 12.36 -1.90 -24.79
CA GLY A 122 12.61 -0.59 -25.42
C GLY A 122 13.93 0.10 -25.04
N ILE A 123 14.23 1.21 -25.71
CA ILE A 123 15.43 2.01 -25.47
C ILE A 123 15.19 2.91 -24.24
N LEU A 124 16.23 3.07 -23.41
CA LEU A 124 16.26 4.07 -22.35
C LEU A 124 16.31 5.47 -22.99
N GLY A 125 15.18 6.20 -23.01
CA GLY A 125 15.05 7.50 -23.67
C GLY A 125 15.48 8.66 -22.78
N ALA A 126 15.25 8.56 -21.49
CA ALA A 126 15.59 9.59 -20.51
C ALA A 126 15.83 9.00 -19.12
N PHE A 127 16.47 9.75 -18.26
CA PHE A 127 16.61 9.41 -16.85
C PHE A 127 16.49 10.66 -15.95
N ALA A 128 16.11 10.42 -14.70
CA ALA A 128 16.19 11.42 -13.63
C ALA A 128 16.89 10.80 -12.42
N GLU A 129 17.87 11.49 -11.87
CA GLU A 129 18.44 11.18 -10.57
C GLU A 129 17.73 12.05 -9.54
N VAL A 130 17.09 11.40 -8.55
CA VAL A 130 16.33 12.07 -7.51
C VAL A 130 16.92 11.73 -6.13
N GLU A 131 16.90 12.70 -5.23
CA GLU A 131 17.20 12.48 -3.83
C GLU A 131 15.92 12.59 -3.02
N ILE A 132 15.72 11.63 -2.12
CA ILE A 132 14.65 11.67 -1.12
C ILE A 132 15.29 11.86 0.24
N ASN A 133 14.96 12.96 0.91
CA ASN A 133 15.47 13.33 2.21
C ASN A 133 14.28 13.68 3.13
N LYS A 134 14.07 12.88 4.16
CA LYS A 134 12.93 13.02 5.08
C LYS A 134 11.59 13.17 4.35
N GLY A 135 11.38 12.34 3.33
CA GLY A 135 10.18 12.36 2.49
C GLY A 135 10.11 13.47 1.44
N ASN A 136 11.04 14.43 1.45
CA ASN A 136 11.10 15.47 0.43
C ASN A 136 11.89 14.98 -0.79
N ILE A 137 11.30 15.14 -1.97
CA ILE A 137 11.88 14.71 -3.23
C ILE A 137 12.52 15.92 -3.93
N SER A 138 13.79 15.79 -4.30
CA SER A 138 14.51 16.78 -5.12
C SER A 138 15.13 16.10 -6.34
N ILE A 139 15.07 16.77 -7.48
CA ILE A 139 15.71 16.30 -8.70
C ILE A 139 17.15 16.82 -8.67
N ILE A 140 18.13 15.90 -8.70
CA ILE A 140 19.56 16.24 -8.76
C ILE A 140 19.96 16.56 -10.18
N ARG A 141 19.59 15.70 -11.12
CA ARG A 141 19.86 15.87 -12.55
C ARG A 141 18.91 15.05 -13.41
N THR A 142 18.77 15.48 -14.63
CA THR A 142 18.07 14.74 -15.69
C THR A 142 18.99 14.61 -16.90
N GLY A 143 18.72 13.61 -17.72
CA GLY A 143 19.40 13.42 -19.00
C GLY A 143 18.51 12.70 -19.99
N SER A 144 18.77 12.90 -21.26
CA SER A 144 18.12 12.20 -22.36
C SER A 144 19.16 11.61 -23.30
N ASN A 145 18.76 10.57 -24.02
CA ASN A 145 19.59 9.89 -25.03
C ASN A 145 19.29 10.48 -26.41
N SER A 146 19.32 11.83 -26.48
CA SER A 146 19.13 12.59 -27.74
C SER A 146 20.46 13.05 -28.27
#